data_a8557da1d24aa2e13cca7f8cba21284e
#
_entry.id   a8557da1d24aa2e13cca7f8cba21284e
#
_cell.length_a   1.000
_cell.length_b   1.000
_cell.length_c   1.000
_cell.angle_alpha   90.00
_cell.angle_beta   90.00
_cell.angle_gamma   90.00
#
_symmetry.space_group_name_H-M   'P 1'
#
loop_
_entity.id
_entity.type
_entity.pdbx_description
1 polymer ?
#
loop_
_entity_poly.entity_id
_entity_poly.type
_entity_poly.pdbx_seq_one_letter_code
_entity_poly.pdbx_strand_id
1 'polypeptide(L)'
;PLRTDADRNLLKNALINYGAVAVSHCADFNESKYFNKTSSAQYCYDQTDSTHRVCIVGWDDNYSRYNFLKTPKGDGAWIVKNSWGTGWGDEGYFYMSYYDTSLADKESVCYIINNDSYNRIYQHDVGGDWKWLPESKYYYSVFTADEDELIGAVGTCFKESGMEYEFTISVNGIDLYTQKGISKFYGYETIKLDKLVQIKKGDKFKVTFKNMVCVANDLRIHPQYGQSFVSDSSKEWEDLAKVMFVAILKAYTVSDLNMTNNLVKYYLGDDQFVAN
;
A
#
# COMPACT_ATOMS: atom_id res chain seq x y z
N PRO A 1 14.29 12.15 -2.53
CA PRO A 1 14.75 12.08 -3.92
C PRO A 1 15.75 10.96 -4.09
N LEU A 2 15.59 10.13 -5.15
CA LEU A 2 16.50 9.01 -5.48
C LEU A 2 17.85 9.53 -6.04
N ARG A 3 18.53 10.39 -5.30
CA ARG A 3 19.72 11.13 -5.77
C ARG A 3 21.04 10.59 -5.24
N THR A 4 21.00 9.84 -4.16
CA THR A 4 22.21 9.27 -3.55
C THR A 4 22.36 7.78 -3.86
N ASP A 5 23.55 7.23 -3.64
CA ASP A 5 23.76 5.78 -3.74
C ASP A 5 22.92 5.02 -2.71
N ALA A 6 22.68 5.61 -1.54
CA ALA A 6 21.82 5.03 -0.52
C ALA A 6 20.37 4.92 -1.02
N ASP A 7 19.84 5.97 -1.66
CA ASP A 7 18.49 5.96 -2.23
C ASP A 7 18.37 4.94 -3.36
N ARG A 8 19.37 4.84 -4.23
CA ARG A 8 19.41 3.82 -5.30
C ARG A 8 19.42 2.41 -4.74
N ASN A 9 20.22 2.16 -3.70
CA ASN A 9 20.26 0.85 -3.03
C ASN A 9 18.93 0.50 -2.34
N LEU A 10 18.27 1.49 -1.72
CA LEU A 10 16.95 1.29 -1.15
C LEU A 10 15.93 0.86 -2.21
N LEU A 11 15.91 1.53 -3.37
CA LEU A 11 15.01 1.18 -4.46
C LEU A 11 15.35 -0.20 -5.08
N LYS A 12 16.64 -0.52 -5.27
CA LYS A 12 17.06 -1.86 -5.71
C LYS A 12 16.62 -2.95 -4.74
N ASN A 13 16.76 -2.72 -3.43
CA ASN A 13 16.29 -3.64 -2.41
C ASN A 13 14.76 -3.79 -2.45
N ALA A 14 14.02 -2.70 -2.69
CA ALA A 14 12.57 -2.76 -2.87
C ALA A 14 12.19 -3.61 -4.08
N LEU A 15 12.87 -3.45 -5.22
CA LEU A 15 12.66 -4.25 -6.43
C LEU A 15 12.92 -5.74 -6.20
N ILE A 16 14.00 -6.09 -5.46
CA ILE A 16 14.32 -7.48 -5.15
C ILE A 16 13.28 -8.12 -4.23
N ASN A 17 12.88 -7.39 -3.19
CA ASN A 17 12.04 -7.96 -2.13
C ASN A 17 10.54 -7.89 -2.43
N TYR A 18 10.11 -6.89 -3.20
CA TYR A 18 8.69 -6.57 -3.38
C TYR A 18 8.26 -6.48 -4.85
N GLY A 19 9.19 -6.54 -5.80
CA GLY A 19 8.89 -6.43 -7.22
C GLY A 19 8.81 -4.99 -7.72
N ALA A 20 7.99 -4.74 -8.75
CA ALA A 20 7.92 -3.46 -9.43
C ALA A 20 7.55 -2.28 -8.50
N VAL A 21 8.20 -1.14 -8.72
CA VAL A 21 7.97 0.10 -7.96
C VAL A 21 7.33 1.14 -8.85
N ALA A 22 6.12 1.56 -8.53
CA ALA A 22 5.44 2.65 -9.22
C ALA A 22 6.06 3.99 -8.80
N VAL A 23 6.44 4.80 -9.78
CA VAL A 23 7.05 6.11 -9.59
C VAL A 23 6.38 7.15 -10.48
N SER A 24 6.48 8.41 -10.07
CA SER A 24 6.07 9.54 -10.90
C SER A 24 7.30 10.23 -11.50
N HIS A 25 7.20 10.65 -12.75
CA HIS A 25 8.28 11.36 -13.46
C HIS A 25 7.74 12.39 -14.45
N CYS A 26 8.61 13.23 -14.98
CA CYS A 26 8.28 14.13 -16.07
C CYS A 26 8.25 13.35 -17.41
N ALA A 27 7.05 13.17 -17.96
CA ALA A 27 6.84 12.55 -19.26
C ALA A 27 6.73 13.61 -20.36
N ASP A 28 7.84 14.07 -20.84
CA ASP A 28 7.91 14.94 -22.01
C ASP A 28 8.64 14.19 -23.14
N PHE A 29 7.89 13.31 -23.83
CA PHE A 29 8.47 12.39 -24.82
C PHE A 29 8.33 12.86 -26.27
N ASN A 30 7.48 13.83 -26.58
CA ASN A 30 7.12 14.12 -27.97
C ASN A 30 8.12 15.02 -28.70
N GLU A 31 8.51 16.12 -28.11
CA GLU A 31 9.55 17.04 -28.65
C GLU A 31 10.67 17.25 -27.63
N SER A 32 10.92 16.25 -26.84
CA SER A 32 11.62 16.35 -25.59
C SER A 32 13.12 16.48 -25.81
N LYS A 33 13.71 17.47 -25.15
CA LYS A 33 15.15 17.55 -24.93
C LYS A 33 15.66 16.48 -23.95
N TYR A 34 14.77 15.68 -23.36
CA TYR A 34 15.08 14.69 -22.32
C TYR A 34 15.07 13.25 -22.82
N PHE A 35 14.33 12.95 -23.90
CA PHE A 35 14.11 11.57 -24.34
C PHE A 35 14.78 11.27 -25.69
N ASN A 36 15.74 10.35 -25.67
CA ASN A 36 16.37 9.82 -26.86
C ASN A 36 15.52 8.67 -27.44
N LYS A 37 14.85 8.93 -28.55
CA LYS A 37 14.00 7.94 -29.24
C LYS A 37 14.78 6.72 -29.79
N THR A 38 16.05 6.89 -30.13
CA THR A 38 16.86 5.80 -30.70
C THR A 38 17.24 4.76 -29.65
N SER A 39 17.57 5.19 -28.47
CA SER A 39 17.97 4.32 -27.34
C SER A 39 16.85 4.12 -26.31
N SER A 40 15.65 4.67 -26.55
CA SER A 40 14.56 4.70 -25.61
C SER A 40 14.99 5.13 -24.20
N ALA A 41 15.80 6.21 -24.12
CA ALA A 41 16.45 6.64 -22.89
C ALA A 41 16.07 8.07 -22.49
N GLN A 42 15.67 8.25 -21.23
CA GLN A 42 15.28 9.53 -20.65
C GLN A 42 16.29 10.03 -19.63
N TYR A 43 16.61 11.31 -19.72
CA TYR A 43 17.30 12.07 -18.69
C TYR A 43 16.74 13.48 -18.57
N CYS A 44 15.83 13.68 -17.63
CA CYS A 44 15.37 15.00 -17.21
C CYS A 44 16.40 15.58 -16.22
N TYR A 45 16.95 16.77 -16.51
CA TYR A 45 18.07 17.33 -15.75
C TYR A 45 17.79 18.70 -15.13
N ASP A 46 16.65 19.31 -15.45
CA ASP A 46 16.31 20.68 -15.02
C ASP A 46 14.84 20.84 -14.58
N GLN A 47 14.06 19.75 -14.50
CA GLN A 47 12.68 19.76 -14.00
C GLN A 47 12.49 18.75 -12.88
N THR A 48 11.63 19.10 -11.95
CA THR A 48 11.21 18.25 -10.83
C THR A 48 9.73 17.85 -10.91
N ASP A 49 8.94 18.56 -11.73
CA ASP A 49 7.52 18.26 -11.88
C ASP A 49 7.30 16.91 -12.53
N SER A 50 6.40 16.13 -11.97
CA SER A 50 5.99 14.85 -12.52
C SER A 50 4.60 14.95 -13.16
N THR A 51 4.48 14.43 -14.37
CA THR A 51 3.28 14.48 -15.20
C THR A 51 2.72 13.10 -15.53
N HIS A 52 3.48 12.03 -15.24
CA HIS A 52 3.13 10.66 -15.61
C HIS A 52 3.59 9.66 -14.56
N ARG A 53 2.86 8.54 -14.45
CA ARG A 53 3.20 7.44 -13.54
C ARG A 53 3.56 6.19 -14.33
N VAL A 54 4.68 5.56 -13.94
CA VAL A 54 5.25 4.37 -14.58
C VAL A 54 5.75 3.38 -13.52
N CYS A 55 6.21 2.21 -13.93
CA CYS A 55 6.79 1.22 -13.02
C CYS A 55 8.26 0.98 -13.31
N ILE A 56 9.13 1.18 -12.32
CA ILE A 56 10.49 0.67 -12.36
C ILE A 56 10.42 -0.83 -12.11
N VAL A 57 11.02 -1.61 -13.00
CA VAL A 57 10.99 -3.09 -12.97
C VAL A 57 12.39 -3.70 -12.84
N GLY A 58 13.44 -2.88 -12.94
CA GLY A 58 14.82 -3.32 -12.85
C GLY A 58 15.80 -2.15 -12.99
N TRP A 59 17.04 -2.49 -13.17
CA TRP A 59 18.12 -1.53 -13.38
C TRP A 59 19.29 -2.15 -14.15
N ASP A 60 20.12 -1.27 -14.72
CA ASP A 60 21.42 -1.60 -15.30
C ASP A 60 22.46 -0.58 -14.82
N ASP A 61 23.38 -1.01 -13.96
CA ASP A 61 24.45 -0.15 -13.41
C ASP A 61 25.46 0.29 -14.47
N ASN A 62 25.58 -0.46 -15.57
CA ASN A 62 26.51 -0.22 -16.65
C ASN A 62 25.87 0.47 -17.87
N TYR A 63 24.58 0.85 -17.77
CA TYR A 63 23.91 1.54 -18.87
C TYR A 63 24.66 2.84 -19.21
N SER A 64 25.15 2.92 -20.42
CA SER A 64 26.05 4.00 -20.81
C SER A 64 25.35 5.36 -20.78
N ARG A 65 25.98 6.33 -20.14
CA ARG A 65 25.55 7.74 -20.12
C ARG A 65 25.46 8.38 -21.53
N TYR A 66 26.11 7.82 -22.51
CA TYR A 66 26.08 8.33 -23.89
C TYR A 66 24.82 7.92 -24.67
N ASN A 67 23.97 7.07 -24.09
CA ASN A 67 22.66 6.73 -24.65
C ASN A 67 21.63 7.85 -24.46
N PHE A 68 21.90 8.84 -23.63
CA PHE A 68 21.01 9.96 -23.37
C PHE A 68 21.32 11.14 -24.26
N LEU A 69 20.33 11.99 -24.61
CA LEU A 69 20.52 13.19 -25.43
C LEU A 69 21.52 14.18 -24.80
N LYS A 70 21.40 14.38 -23.49
CA LYS A 70 22.37 15.10 -22.68
C LYS A 70 23.07 14.09 -21.79
N THR A 71 24.39 14.09 -21.79
CA THR A 71 25.18 13.14 -21.01
C THR A 71 25.04 13.37 -19.51
N PRO A 72 24.51 12.41 -18.71
CA PRO A 72 24.50 12.47 -17.26
C PRO A 72 25.94 12.42 -16.70
N LYS A 73 26.09 12.75 -15.41
CA LYS A 73 27.40 12.73 -14.74
C LYS A 73 27.97 11.31 -14.52
N GLY A 74 27.19 10.26 -14.68
CA GLY A 74 27.62 8.88 -14.53
C GLY A 74 26.76 7.92 -15.35
N ASP A 75 27.20 6.68 -15.43
CA ASP A 75 26.47 5.56 -16.00
C ASP A 75 25.38 5.07 -15.06
N GLY A 76 24.51 4.22 -15.57
CA GLY A 76 23.43 3.58 -14.84
C GLY A 76 22.04 4.15 -15.14
N ALA A 77 21.10 3.23 -15.29
CA ALA A 77 19.72 3.54 -15.56
C ALA A 77 18.75 2.58 -14.84
N TRP A 78 17.56 3.08 -14.56
CA TRP A 78 16.40 2.28 -14.22
C TRP A 78 15.76 1.72 -15.49
N ILE A 79 15.35 0.46 -15.46
CA ILE A 79 14.52 -0.15 -16.49
C ILE A 79 13.07 0.11 -16.11
N VAL A 80 12.36 0.83 -16.97
CA VAL A 80 11.04 1.36 -16.68
C VAL A 80 10.00 0.80 -17.63
N LYS A 81 8.93 0.24 -17.13
CA LYS A 81 7.76 -0.20 -17.90
C LYS A 81 6.75 0.93 -17.99
N ASN A 82 6.41 1.31 -19.24
CA ASN A 82 5.35 2.28 -19.53
C ASN A 82 4.00 1.57 -19.72
N SER A 83 2.90 2.35 -19.75
CA SER A 83 1.53 1.88 -19.95
C SER A 83 1.01 2.09 -21.39
N TRP A 84 1.87 2.39 -22.35
CA TRP A 84 1.50 2.77 -23.72
C TRP A 84 1.61 1.64 -24.76
N GLY A 85 1.73 0.39 -24.29
CA GLY A 85 1.79 -0.79 -25.13
C GLY A 85 3.20 -1.05 -25.72
N THR A 86 3.35 -2.21 -26.33
CA THR A 86 4.64 -2.69 -26.85
C THR A 86 5.12 -1.98 -28.12
N GLY A 87 4.26 -1.21 -28.76
CA GLY A 87 4.65 -0.40 -29.93
C GLY A 87 5.36 0.89 -29.60
N TRP A 88 5.55 1.21 -28.31
CA TRP A 88 6.24 2.41 -27.84
C TRP A 88 7.56 2.05 -27.14
N GLY A 89 8.58 2.89 -27.32
CA GLY A 89 9.87 2.70 -26.68
C GLY A 89 10.58 1.42 -27.14
N ASP A 90 11.19 0.73 -26.21
CA ASP A 90 11.78 -0.61 -26.40
C ASP A 90 10.78 -1.66 -25.91
N GLU A 91 9.89 -2.10 -26.81
CA GLU A 91 8.79 -3.05 -26.51
C GLU A 91 7.91 -2.65 -25.29
N GLY A 92 7.66 -1.36 -25.12
CA GLY A 92 6.91 -0.81 -23.99
C GLY A 92 7.74 -0.39 -22.79
N TYR A 93 9.07 -0.52 -22.90
CA TYR A 93 10.03 -0.14 -21.87
C TYR A 93 10.86 1.06 -22.31
N PHE A 94 11.53 1.67 -21.35
CA PHE A 94 12.55 2.69 -21.58
C PHE A 94 13.55 2.71 -20.42
N TYR A 95 14.65 3.40 -20.64
CA TYR A 95 15.74 3.53 -19.67
C TYR A 95 15.74 4.94 -19.08
N MET A 96 15.72 5.05 -17.77
CA MET A 96 15.73 6.34 -17.08
C MET A 96 17.03 6.50 -16.30
N SER A 97 17.76 7.57 -16.59
CA SER A 97 19.03 7.82 -15.90
C SER A 97 18.87 7.83 -14.38
N TYR A 98 19.84 7.28 -13.66
CA TYR A 98 19.95 7.42 -12.20
C TYR A 98 20.03 8.88 -11.75
N TYR A 99 20.35 9.78 -12.65
CA TYR A 99 20.52 11.22 -12.40
C TYR A 99 19.30 12.04 -12.86
N ASP A 100 18.20 11.37 -13.24
CA ASP A 100 16.94 12.05 -13.60
C ASP A 100 16.40 12.82 -12.40
N THR A 101 16.16 14.11 -12.58
CA THR A 101 15.73 14.99 -11.48
C THR A 101 14.24 14.91 -11.19
N SER A 102 13.46 14.41 -12.14
CA SER A 102 12.00 14.35 -12.03
C SER A 102 11.50 13.13 -11.25
N LEU A 103 12.37 12.14 -10.99
CA LEU A 103 12.04 10.97 -10.15
C LEU A 103 11.88 11.28 -8.64
N ALA A 104 12.14 12.48 -8.25
CA ALA A 104 12.60 12.72 -6.89
C ALA A 104 11.56 13.24 -5.90
N ASP A 105 10.43 13.76 -6.34
CA ASP A 105 9.61 14.61 -5.47
C ASP A 105 8.29 13.99 -5.03
N LYS A 106 7.98 12.76 -5.46
CA LYS A 106 6.69 12.13 -5.11
C LYS A 106 6.87 10.68 -4.68
N GLU A 107 5.89 10.19 -3.97
CA GLU A 107 5.84 8.86 -3.39
C GLU A 107 6.17 7.76 -4.41
N SER A 108 7.08 6.88 -4.04
CA SER A 108 7.33 5.61 -4.72
C SER A 108 6.52 4.53 -4.02
N VAL A 109 5.72 3.77 -4.75
CA VAL A 109 4.80 2.77 -4.20
C VAL A 109 5.15 1.39 -4.73
N CYS A 110 5.41 0.45 -3.83
CA CYS A 110 5.43 -0.97 -4.14
C CYS A 110 4.04 -1.56 -3.91
N TYR A 111 3.55 -2.30 -4.90
CA TYR A 111 2.36 -3.13 -4.72
C TYR A 111 2.82 -4.55 -4.44
N ILE A 112 2.61 -5.02 -3.23
CA ILE A 112 2.95 -6.37 -2.83
C ILE A 112 1.72 -7.24 -3.07
N ILE A 113 1.86 -8.27 -3.91
CA ILE A 113 0.87 -9.33 -3.98
C ILE A 113 1.15 -10.26 -2.81
N ASN A 114 0.25 -10.25 -1.83
CA ASN A 114 0.31 -11.22 -0.76
C ASN A 114 -0.29 -12.55 -1.27
N ASN A 115 0.43 -13.66 -1.08
CA ASN A 115 -0.07 -15.00 -1.41
C ASN A 115 -1.16 -15.49 -0.44
N ASP A 116 -1.50 -14.68 0.56
CA ASP A 116 -2.59 -14.99 1.48
C ASP A 116 -3.93 -14.85 0.77
N SER A 117 -4.61 -15.95 0.59
CA SER A 117 -5.95 -15.97 -0.02
C SER A 117 -6.99 -15.65 1.04
N TYR A 118 -7.52 -14.44 1.01
CA TYR A 118 -8.70 -14.07 1.79
C TYR A 118 -9.94 -14.27 0.92
N ASN A 119 -11.02 -14.75 1.53
CA ASN A 119 -12.29 -14.98 0.85
C ASN A 119 -13.11 -13.70 0.71
N ARG A 120 -13.01 -12.81 1.70
CA ARG A 120 -13.76 -11.57 1.75
C ARG A 120 -12.96 -10.44 2.37
N ILE A 121 -13.28 -9.23 1.96
CA ILE A 121 -12.75 -7.99 2.53
C ILE A 121 -13.94 -7.15 3.00
N TYR A 122 -13.96 -6.82 4.27
CA TYR A 122 -14.89 -5.84 4.85
C TYR A 122 -14.21 -4.48 4.84
N GLN A 123 -14.81 -3.51 4.14
CA GLN A 123 -14.26 -2.16 3.99
C GLN A 123 -15.37 -1.16 3.69
N HIS A 124 -15.16 0.10 4.05
CA HIS A 124 -16.02 1.22 3.68
C HIS A 124 -15.36 2.16 2.68
N ASP A 125 -14.02 2.15 2.60
CA ASP A 125 -13.24 2.88 1.61
C ASP A 125 -13.17 2.10 0.30
N VAL A 126 -13.36 2.81 -0.81
CA VAL A 126 -13.26 2.24 -2.17
C VAL A 126 -12.08 2.82 -2.95
N GLY A 127 -11.13 3.44 -2.25
CA GLY A 127 -10.02 4.21 -2.79
C GLY A 127 -10.32 5.71 -2.77
N GLY A 128 -9.51 6.52 -3.41
CA GLY A 128 -9.63 7.97 -3.44
C GLY A 128 -8.47 8.68 -2.75
N ASP A 129 -8.64 9.97 -2.53
CA ASP A 129 -7.63 10.78 -1.86
C ASP A 129 -7.57 10.46 -0.37
N TRP A 130 -6.35 10.33 0.13
CA TRP A 130 -6.08 10.05 1.54
C TRP A 130 -5.78 11.35 2.29
N LYS A 131 -6.30 11.43 3.50
CA LYS A 131 -6.04 12.53 4.41
C LYS A 131 -5.70 12.00 5.80
N TRP A 132 -4.67 12.57 6.40
CA TRP A 132 -4.31 12.31 7.79
C TRP A 132 -5.06 13.25 8.73
N LEU A 133 -5.60 12.71 9.83
CA LEU A 133 -6.21 13.48 10.91
C LEU A 133 -5.26 13.48 12.12
N PRO A 134 -4.40 14.50 12.26
CA PRO A 134 -3.32 14.49 13.26
C PRO A 134 -3.82 14.57 14.70
N GLU A 135 -4.99 15.15 14.91
CA GLU A 135 -5.58 15.30 16.25
C GLU A 135 -6.22 14.01 16.78
N SER A 136 -6.55 13.07 15.88
CA SER A 136 -7.21 11.83 16.26
C SER A 136 -6.21 10.71 16.47
N LYS A 137 -6.30 10.04 17.62
CA LYS A 137 -5.40 8.95 18.04
C LYS A 137 -6.06 7.57 18.01
N TYR A 138 -7.36 7.53 17.92
CA TYR A 138 -8.15 6.30 17.90
C TYR A 138 -9.18 6.36 16.78
N TYR A 139 -9.39 5.24 16.15
CA TYR A 139 -10.45 5.09 15.14
C TYR A 139 -10.97 3.67 15.11
N TYR A 140 -12.19 3.52 14.68
CA TYR A 140 -12.74 2.20 14.41
C TYR A 140 -13.70 2.21 13.23
N SER A 141 -13.85 1.04 12.62
CA SER A 141 -14.93 0.76 11.66
C SER A 141 -15.76 -0.41 12.14
N VAL A 142 -17.07 -0.32 11.89
CA VAL A 142 -18.07 -1.34 12.24
C VAL A 142 -18.50 -2.05 10.96
N PHE A 143 -18.55 -3.36 11.02
CA PHE A 143 -18.98 -4.22 9.94
C PHE A 143 -20.05 -5.20 10.43
N THR A 144 -20.83 -5.74 9.48
CA THR A 144 -21.74 -6.84 9.74
C THR A 144 -21.25 -8.04 8.95
N ALA A 145 -21.08 -9.17 9.61
CA ALA A 145 -20.62 -10.39 8.98
C ALA A 145 -21.68 -10.94 8.01
N ASP A 146 -21.29 -11.18 6.78
CA ASP A 146 -22.19 -11.70 5.74
C ASP A 146 -22.38 -13.21 5.86
N GLU A 147 -21.39 -13.91 6.42
CA GLU A 147 -21.37 -15.36 6.58
C GLU A 147 -20.60 -15.76 7.85
N ASP A 148 -20.57 -17.05 8.17
CA ASP A 148 -19.70 -17.60 9.20
C ASP A 148 -18.27 -17.65 8.66
N GLU A 149 -17.39 -16.86 9.26
CA GLU A 149 -16.03 -16.64 8.75
C GLU A 149 -15.04 -16.44 9.91
N LEU A 150 -13.78 -16.39 9.56
CA LEU A 150 -12.67 -16.12 10.48
C LEU A 150 -11.93 -14.87 10.04
N ILE A 151 -11.82 -13.86 10.88
CA ILE A 151 -10.96 -12.71 10.62
C ILE A 151 -9.51 -13.17 10.75
N GLY A 152 -8.75 -13.03 9.69
CA GLY A 152 -7.35 -13.46 9.60
C GLY A 152 -6.35 -12.31 9.48
N ALA A 153 -6.82 -11.13 9.08
CA ALA A 153 -5.98 -9.94 9.02
C ALA A 153 -6.81 -8.67 9.13
N VAL A 154 -6.14 -7.57 9.45
CA VAL A 154 -6.67 -6.21 9.39
C VAL A 154 -5.75 -5.35 8.54
N GLY A 155 -6.29 -4.31 7.91
CA GLY A 155 -5.49 -3.42 7.07
C GLY A 155 -5.79 -1.97 7.36
N THR A 156 -4.74 -1.16 7.42
CA THR A 156 -4.84 0.29 7.60
C THR A 156 -3.61 1.00 7.02
N CYS A 157 -3.58 2.33 7.09
CA CYS A 157 -2.45 3.11 6.65
C CYS A 157 -1.60 3.61 7.82
N PHE A 158 -0.28 3.68 7.60
CA PHE A 158 0.69 4.27 8.51
C PHE A 158 1.38 5.46 7.86
N LYS A 159 1.55 6.53 8.62
CA LYS A 159 2.20 7.76 8.16
C LYS A 159 3.72 7.62 8.01
N GLU A 160 4.30 6.68 8.73
CA GLU A 160 5.75 6.40 8.71
C GLU A 160 5.98 4.91 8.99
N SER A 161 7.12 4.38 8.57
CA SER A 161 7.58 3.07 9.04
C SER A 161 8.04 3.18 10.50
N GLY A 162 7.93 2.10 11.26
CA GLY A 162 8.35 2.07 12.66
C GLY A 162 7.34 2.66 13.66
N MET A 163 6.12 2.98 13.22
CA MET A 163 5.06 3.43 14.12
C MET A 163 4.50 2.27 14.94
N GLU A 164 4.44 2.45 16.26
CA GLU A 164 3.75 1.51 17.13
C GLU A 164 2.24 1.56 16.88
N TYR A 165 1.62 0.39 16.89
CA TYR A 165 0.16 0.27 16.81
C TYR A 165 -0.39 -0.73 17.82
N GLU A 166 -1.64 -0.53 18.18
CA GLU A 166 -2.46 -1.49 18.90
C GLU A 166 -3.84 -1.51 18.24
N PHE A 167 -4.38 -2.71 18.01
CA PHE A 167 -5.77 -2.82 17.58
C PHE A 167 -6.52 -3.88 18.38
N THR A 168 -7.83 -3.68 18.50
CA THR A 168 -8.75 -4.61 19.17
C THR A 168 -9.87 -4.97 18.22
N ILE A 169 -10.21 -6.26 18.17
CA ILE A 169 -11.38 -6.78 17.46
C ILE A 169 -12.44 -7.11 18.50
N SER A 170 -13.61 -6.47 18.37
CA SER A 170 -14.78 -6.72 19.22
C SER A 170 -15.90 -7.31 18.36
N VAL A 171 -16.62 -8.30 18.88
CA VAL A 171 -17.77 -8.92 18.23
C VAL A 171 -18.97 -8.79 19.16
N ASN A 172 -20.07 -8.24 18.66
CA ASN A 172 -21.30 -7.98 19.42
C ASN A 172 -21.06 -7.23 20.74
N GLY A 173 -20.09 -6.28 20.71
CA GLY A 173 -19.75 -5.44 21.85
C GLY A 173 -18.76 -6.07 22.85
N ILE A 174 -18.28 -7.29 22.60
CA ILE A 174 -17.29 -7.98 23.44
C ILE A 174 -15.94 -7.95 22.77
N ASP A 175 -14.92 -7.45 23.46
CA ASP A 175 -13.53 -7.47 22.99
C ASP A 175 -12.98 -8.90 23.03
N LEU A 176 -12.67 -9.46 21.86
CA LEU A 176 -12.24 -10.86 21.73
C LEU A 176 -10.73 -10.99 21.48
N TYR A 177 -10.11 -9.98 20.87
CA TYR A 177 -8.71 -10.07 20.45
C TYR A 177 -8.05 -8.71 20.42
N THR A 178 -6.82 -8.62 20.92
CA THR A 178 -5.96 -7.43 20.84
C THR A 178 -4.58 -7.82 20.39
N GLN A 179 -4.03 -7.06 19.44
CA GLN A 179 -2.66 -7.25 18.95
C GLN A 179 -1.94 -5.91 18.90
N LYS A 180 -0.63 -5.95 19.17
CA LYS A 180 0.30 -4.81 19.10
C LYS A 180 1.39 -5.13 18.11
N GLY A 181 1.99 -4.09 17.55
CA GLY A 181 3.12 -4.26 16.66
C GLY A 181 3.73 -2.93 16.23
N ILE A 182 4.58 -3.01 15.23
CA ILE A 182 5.28 -1.86 14.63
C ILE A 182 5.08 -1.92 13.12
N SER A 183 4.67 -0.80 12.52
CA SER A 183 4.48 -0.70 11.06
C SER A 183 5.80 -0.93 10.32
N LYS A 184 5.76 -1.68 9.24
CA LYS A 184 6.92 -1.99 8.40
C LYS A 184 7.17 -0.90 7.37
N PHE A 185 6.09 -0.27 6.89
CA PHE A 185 6.11 0.65 5.76
C PHE A 185 5.34 1.93 6.06
N TYR A 186 5.62 2.96 5.27
CA TYR A 186 4.72 4.07 5.04
C TYR A 186 3.59 3.61 4.09
N GLY A 187 2.36 4.04 4.34
CA GLY A 187 1.22 3.73 3.48
C GLY A 187 0.38 2.58 3.99
N TYR A 188 -0.32 1.91 3.07
CA TYR A 188 -1.25 0.84 3.43
C TYR A 188 -0.51 -0.46 3.78
N GLU A 189 -0.87 -1.06 4.90
CA GLU A 189 -0.31 -2.32 5.38
C GLU A 189 -1.41 -3.29 5.81
N THR A 190 -1.29 -4.55 5.40
CA THR A 190 -2.13 -5.65 5.88
C THR A 190 -1.39 -6.39 6.99
N ILE A 191 -1.99 -6.41 8.17
CA ILE A 191 -1.44 -7.00 9.39
C ILE A 191 -2.15 -8.32 9.62
N LYS A 192 -1.42 -9.44 9.54
CA LYS A 192 -1.94 -10.75 9.92
C LYS A 192 -2.21 -10.80 11.41
N LEU A 193 -3.31 -11.46 11.78
CA LEU A 193 -3.58 -11.78 13.16
C LEU A 193 -2.71 -13.00 13.59
N ASP A 194 -2.17 -12.94 14.81
CA ASP A 194 -1.50 -14.09 15.42
C ASP A 194 -2.50 -15.20 15.79
N LYS A 195 -3.78 -14.86 15.91
CA LYS A 195 -4.87 -15.77 16.19
C LYS A 195 -6.13 -15.36 15.43
N LEU A 196 -6.75 -16.30 14.73
CA LEU A 196 -8.00 -16.09 14.01
C LEU A 196 -9.15 -15.76 14.97
N VAL A 197 -10.04 -14.85 14.56
CA VAL A 197 -11.22 -14.44 15.33
C VAL A 197 -12.48 -14.87 14.60
N GLN A 198 -13.26 -15.76 15.21
CA GLN A 198 -14.51 -16.24 14.64
C GLN A 198 -15.60 -15.18 14.67
N ILE A 199 -16.30 -15.04 13.56
CA ILE A 199 -17.54 -14.27 13.41
C ILE A 199 -18.62 -15.14 12.77
N LYS A 200 -19.87 -14.92 13.14
CA LYS A 200 -21.03 -15.61 12.58
C LYS A 200 -21.84 -14.65 11.73
N LYS A 201 -22.54 -15.18 10.75
CA LYS A 201 -23.46 -14.41 9.92
C LYS A 201 -24.39 -13.54 10.78
N GLY A 202 -24.40 -12.24 10.46
CA GLY A 202 -25.20 -11.26 11.18
C GLY A 202 -24.51 -10.64 12.40
N ASP A 203 -23.37 -11.15 12.84
CA ASP A 203 -22.61 -10.53 13.92
C ASP A 203 -22.17 -9.12 13.51
N LYS A 204 -22.29 -8.17 14.43
CA LYS A 204 -21.65 -6.87 14.30
C LYS A 204 -20.25 -6.94 14.90
N PHE A 205 -19.24 -6.72 14.09
CA PHE A 205 -17.88 -6.67 14.59
C PHE A 205 -17.23 -5.31 14.31
N LYS A 206 -16.30 -4.98 15.17
CA LYS A 206 -15.60 -3.69 15.17
C LYS A 206 -14.10 -3.94 15.25
N VAL A 207 -13.35 -3.24 14.41
CA VAL A 207 -11.89 -3.14 14.52
C VAL A 207 -11.56 -1.75 15.02
N THR A 208 -10.91 -1.65 16.17
CA THR A 208 -10.48 -0.38 16.78
C THR A 208 -8.98 -0.29 16.75
N PHE A 209 -8.45 0.76 16.15
CA PHE A 209 -7.02 1.06 16.10
C PHE A 209 -6.64 2.22 17.02
N LYS A 210 -5.48 2.09 17.64
CA LYS A 210 -4.78 3.17 18.34
C LYS A 210 -3.57 3.56 17.53
N ASN A 211 -3.72 4.60 16.74
CA ASN A 211 -2.70 5.24 15.92
C ASN A 211 -3.26 6.51 15.27
N MET A 212 -2.43 7.24 14.51
CA MET A 212 -2.90 8.35 13.69
C MET A 212 -3.88 7.86 12.63
N VAL A 213 -4.98 8.57 12.47
CA VAL A 213 -6.07 8.18 11.58
C VAL A 213 -5.78 8.60 10.15
N CYS A 214 -5.90 7.67 9.22
CA CYS A 214 -5.99 7.93 7.79
C CYS A 214 -7.44 7.78 7.33
N VAL A 215 -7.96 8.77 6.65
CA VAL A 215 -9.32 8.75 6.11
C VAL A 215 -9.30 8.89 4.60
N ALA A 216 -10.31 8.31 3.95
CA ALA A 216 -10.56 8.48 2.52
C ALA A 216 -11.71 9.45 2.28
N ASN A 217 -11.55 10.27 1.24
CA ASN A 217 -12.58 11.15 0.71
C ASN A 217 -12.56 11.08 -0.82
N ASP A 218 -13.65 10.62 -1.40
CA ASP A 218 -13.82 10.54 -2.85
C ASP A 218 -15.31 10.63 -3.18
N LEU A 219 -15.67 11.18 -4.34
CA LEU A 219 -17.06 11.28 -4.79
C LEU A 219 -17.78 9.94 -4.92
N ARG A 220 -17.03 8.84 -5.00
CA ARG A 220 -17.55 7.46 -5.04
C ARG A 220 -17.80 6.87 -3.67
N ILE A 221 -17.28 7.50 -2.62
CA ILE A 221 -17.50 7.10 -1.23
C ILE A 221 -18.81 7.75 -0.78
N HIS A 222 -19.73 6.94 -0.30
CA HIS A 222 -20.99 7.39 0.29
C HIS A 222 -20.99 7.03 1.78
N PRO A 223 -20.31 7.81 2.65
CA PRO A 223 -20.22 7.52 4.09
C PRO A 223 -21.61 7.44 4.70
N GLN A 224 -21.85 6.40 5.45
CA GLN A 224 -23.09 6.23 6.19
C GLN A 224 -22.83 6.35 7.69
N TYR A 225 -23.78 6.91 8.42
CA TYR A 225 -23.72 7.00 9.88
C TYR A 225 -23.58 5.60 10.50
N GLY A 226 -22.72 5.49 11.49
CA GLY A 226 -22.48 4.24 12.19
C GLY A 226 -21.38 3.35 11.59
N GLN A 227 -20.70 3.77 10.52
CA GLN A 227 -19.67 2.98 9.85
C GLN A 227 -18.25 3.21 10.40
N SER A 228 -17.83 4.47 10.51
CA SER A 228 -16.46 4.83 10.89
C SER A 228 -16.44 5.97 11.88
N PHE A 229 -15.59 5.86 12.89
CA PHE A 229 -15.52 6.79 14.00
C PHE A 229 -14.08 7.13 14.35
N VAL A 230 -13.87 8.33 14.88
CA VAL A 230 -12.58 8.80 15.39
C VAL A 230 -12.70 9.38 16.79
N SER A 231 -11.60 9.38 17.53
CA SER A 231 -11.49 9.97 18.86
C SER A 231 -10.04 10.38 19.15
N ASP A 232 -9.86 11.39 19.97
CA ASP A 232 -8.56 11.78 20.54
C ASP A 232 -8.23 11.01 21.83
N SER A 233 -9.25 10.57 22.57
CA SER A 233 -9.14 10.04 23.93
C SER A 233 -9.72 8.64 24.13
N SER A 234 -10.33 8.03 23.12
CA SER A 234 -11.11 6.78 23.17
C SER A 234 -12.39 6.82 24.04
N LYS A 235 -12.77 7.97 24.53
CA LYS A 235 -13.98 8.15 25.39
C LYS A 235 -15.14 8.78 24.61
N GLU A 236 -14.85 9.79 23.83
CA GLU A 236 -15.83 10.49 23.00
C GLU A 236 -15.53 10.20 21.53
N TRP A 237 -16.55 9.77 20.79
CA TRP A 237 -16.39 9.32 19.42
C TRP A 237 -17.18 10.19 18.46
N GLU A 238 -16.50 10.65 17.42
CA GLU A 238 -17.09 11.36 16.29
C GLU A 238 -17.33 10.44 15.11
N ASP A 239 -18.56 10.46 14.58
CA ASP A 239 -18.91 9.74 13.36
C ASP A 239 -18.36 10.51 12.14
N LEU A 240 -17.50 9.85 11.37
CA LEU A 240 -16.84 10.44 10.21
C LEU A 240 -17.80 10.76 9.07
N ALA A 241 -18.99 10.16 9.02
CA ALA A 241 -20.00 10.51 8.03
C ALA A 241 -20.45 11.98 8.12
N LYS A 242 -20.35 12.62 9.28
CA LYS A 242 -20.65 14.05 9.48
C LYS A 242 -19.78 14.95 8.62
N VAL A 243 -18.57 14.51 8.30
CA VAL A 243 -17.58 15.28 7.52
C VAL A 243 -17.26 14.62 6.18
N MET A 244 -18.10 13.67 5.75
CA MET A 244 -17.98 12.96 4.48
C MET A 244 -16.69 12.16 4.32
N PHE A 245 -16.19 11.57 5.41
CA PHE A 245 -15.03 10.68 5.43
C PHE A 245 -15.39 9.27 5.87
N VAL A 246 -14.54 8.31 5.52
CA VAL A 246 -14.47 6.98 6.11
C VAL A 246 -13.03 6.69 6.54
N ALA A 247 -12.86 5.95 7.63
CA ALA A 247 -11.53 5.48 8.01
C ALA A 247 -11.04 4.42 7.00
N ILE A 248 -9.76 4.51 6.61
CA ILE A 248 -9.12 3.46 5.83
C ILE A 248 -8.79 2.33 6.80
N LEU A 249 -9.75 1.42 6.94
CA LEU A 249 -9.66 0.29 7.85
C LEU A 249 -10.44 -0.89 7.28
N LYS A 250 -9.74 -2.01 7.10
CA LYS A 250 -10.27 -3.22 6.47
C LYS A 250 -10.11 -4.42 7.39
N ALA A 251 -11.02 -5.37 7.26
CA ALA A 251 -10.87 -6.70 7.83
C ALA A 251 -10.92 -7.73 6.71
N TYR A 252 -10.01 -8.69 6.78
CA TYR A 252 -9.86 -9.77 5.81
C TYR A 252 -10.25 -11.08 6.46
N THR A 253 -11.13 -11.83 5.80
CA THR A 253 -11.65 -13.08 6.34
C THR A 253 -11.33 -14.27 5.46
N VAL A 254 -11.33 -15.43 6.08
CA VAL A 254 -11.23 -16.74 5.45
C VAL A 254 -12.45 -17.58 5.81
N SER A 255 -12.93 -18.42 4.90
CA SER A 255 -14.02 -19.34 5.19
C SER A 255 -13.53 -20.52 6.04
N ASP A 256 -14.39 -21.02 6.91
CA ASP A 256 -14.10 -22.23 7.72
C ASP A 256 -13.68 -23.44 6.85
N LEU A 257 -14.22 -23.53 5.62
CA LEU A 257 -13.92 -24.61 4.67
C LEU A 257 -12.48 -24.57 4.12
N ASN A 258 -11.83 -23.42 4.13
CA ASN A 258 -10.43 -23.26 3.68
C ASN A 258 -9.41 -23.52 4.81
N MET A 259 -9.85 -23.70 6.04
CA MET A 259 -8.97 -24.02 7.17
C MET A 259 -8.22 -25.35 7.01
N THR A 260 -8.73 -26.27 6.18
CA THR A 260 -8.18 -27.63 6.14
C THR A 260 -6.85 -27.76 5.42
N ASN A 261 -6.43 -26.80 4.58
CA ASN A 261 -5.28 -27.11 3.71
C ASN A 261 -4.04 -26.19 3.76
N ASN A 262 -4.12 -24.89 4.05
CA ASN A 262 -2.91 -24.06 4.01
C ASN A 262 -2.80 -22.98 5.12
N LEU A 263 -3.88 -22.33 5.50
CA LEU A 263 -3.83 -21.23 6.48
C LEU A 263 -3.67 -21.73 7.92
N VAL A 264 -4.29 -22.85 8.25
CA VAL A 264 -4.14 -23.46 9.59
C VAL A 264 -2.70 -23.93 9.82
N LYS A 265 -2.08 -24.55 8.83
CA LYS A 265 -0.66 -24.90 8.88
C LYS A 265 0.24 -23.69 9.08
N TYR A 266 -0.09 -22.58 8.45
CA TYR A 266 0.68 -21.35 8.56
C TYR A 266 0.52 -20.65 9.92
N TYR A 267 -0.68 -20.65 10.50
CA TYR A 267 -0.97 -20.01 11.80
C TYR A 267 -0.57 -20.87 13.01
N LEU A 268 -0.70 -22.19 12.91
CA LEU A 268 -0.45 -23.10 14.04
C LEU A 268 0.92 -23.81 13.98
N GLY A 269 1.64 -23.71 12.85
CA GLY A 269 2.83 -24.51 12.58
C GLY A 269 2.49 -25.99 12.33
N ASP A 270 3.43 -26.72 11.69
CA ASP A 270 3.23 -28.13 11.34
C ASP A 270 3.09 -29.05 12.59
N ASP A 271 3.54 -28.61 13.76
CA ASP A 271 3.63 -29.42 14.99
C ASP A 271 2.40 -29.31 15.91
N GLN A 272 1.41 -28.46 15.60
CA GLN A 272 0.23 -28.27 16.47
C GLN A 272 -1.07 -28.82 15.88
N PHE A 273 -1.01 -29.56 14.79
CA PHE A 273 -2.19 -30.19 14.22
C PHE A 273 -2.44 -31.54 14.90
N VAL A 274 -3.16 -31.55 16.01
CA VAL A 274 -3.79 -32.78 16.55
C VAL A 274 -5.22 -32.76 16.09
N ALA A 275 -5.52 -33.58 15.08
CA ALA A 275 -6.91 -33.88 14.71
C ALA A 275 -7.59 -34.61 15.88
N ASN A 276 -8.65 -33.99 16.42
CA ASN A 276 -9.62 -34.70 17.22
C ASN A 276 -10.80 -35.11 16.34
#